data_aaca9861b3cd926278337e73098d6ce8
#
_entry.id   aaca9861b3cd926278337e73098d6ce8
#
_cell.length_a   1.000
_cell.length_b   1.000
_cell.length_c   1.000
_cell.angle_alpha   90.00
_cell.angle_beta   90.00
_cell.angle_gamma   90.00
#
_symmetry.space_group_name_H-M   'P 1'
#
loop_
_entity.id
_entity.type
_entity.pdbx_description
1 polymer ?
#
loop_
_entity_poly.entity_id
_entity_poly.type
_entity_poly.pdbx_seq_one_letter_code
_entity_poly.pdbx_strand_id
1 'polypeptide(L)'
;FRAGQAAGLEEIPSYIREADDAQLLEMALVENVQRQDLHPIEVATSYQRLIEECRLTHEQISLLVGKARVSITNSLRLLDLPEEIKIELAKRTLTQGHAKALLSITNDPERQILIMNLAITQKFSVRQTENLCKKDGGSKKQMKSPADKRRHSPDEEQAQSILKLKFGNGTKIKTTLGASGRIELHYKDMNE
;
A
#
# COMPACT_ATOMS: atom_id res chain seq x y z
N PHE A 1 -26.53 22.28 18.53
CA PHE A 1 -27.06 23.58 18.95
C PHE A 1 -27.44 24.44 17.74
N ARG A 2 -26.48 24.86 16.87
CA ARG A 2 -26.72 25.72 15.69
C ARG A 2 -27.81 25.20 14.76
N ALA A 3 -27.82 23.88 14.49
CA ALA A 3 -28.83 23.26 13.64
C ALA A 3 -30.24 23.33 14.29
N GLY A 4 -30.33 23.14 15.61
CA GLY A 4 -31.59 23.27 16.36
C GLY A 4 -32.11 24.68 16.34
N GLN A 5 -31.23 25.69 16.50
CA GLN A 5 -31.61 27.11 16.38
C GLN A 5 -32.11 27.44 14.98
N ALA A 6 -31.42 26.95 13.92
CA ALA A 6 -31.84 27.16 12.53
C ALA A 6 -33.18 26.47 12.21
N ALA A 7 -33.48 25.38 12.89
CA ALA A 7 -34.74 24.64 12.78
C ALA A 7 -35.89 25.22 13.63
N GLY A 8 -35.61 26.27 14.42
CA GLY A 8 -36.61 26.92 15.29
C GLY A 8 -37.04 26.08 16.49
N LEU A 9 -36.22 25.12 16.94
CA LEU A 9 -36.51 24.31 18.11
C LEU A 9 -36.32 25.09 19.38
N GLU A 10 -37.34 25.13 20.26
CA GLU A 10 -37.28 25.79 21.58
C GLU A 10 -36.46 24.96 22.57
N GLU A 11 -36.51 23.64 22.48
CA GLU A 11 -35.78 22.73 23.35
C GLU A 11 -35.05 21.66 22.54
N ILE A 12 -33.85 21.31 23.01
CA ILE A 12 -33.02 20.23 22.40
C ILE A 12 -32.70 19.23 23.52
N PRO A 13 -32.99 17.92 23.31
CA PRO A 13 -32.60 16.92 24.27
C PRO A 13 -31.05 16.90 24.38
N SER A 14 -30.54 17.11 25.58
CA SER A 14 -29.11 17.15 25.83
C SER A 14 -28.73 16.22 26.97
N TYR A 15 -27.58 15.59 26.87
CA TYR A 15 -26.98 14.80 27.94
C TYR A 15 -25.79 15.58 28.52
N ILE A 16 -25.91 15.95 29.80
CA ILE A 16 -24.84 16.68 30.48
C ILE A 16 -23.87 15.66 31.08
N ARG A 17 -22.60 15.77 30.70
CA ARG A 17 -21.48 15.01 31.27
C ARG A 17 -20.49 15.95 31.92
N GLU A 18 -20.00 15.55 33.08
CA GLU A 18 -18.80 16.16 33.63
C GLU A 18 -17.60 15.54 32.92
N ALA A 19 -16.73 16.37 32.37
CA ALA A 19 -15.50 15.97 31.72
C ALA A 19 -14.42 17.00 32.03
N ASP A 20 -13.21 16.54 32.22
CA ASP A 20 -12.05 17.44 32.29
C ASP A 20 -11.63 17.92 30.91
N ASP A 21 -10.73 18.90 30.83
CA ASP A 21 -10.29 19.49 29.57
C ASP A 21 -9.63 18.46 28.66
N ALA A 22 -8.93 17.47 29.19
CA ALA A 22 -8.29 16.38 28.43
C ALA A 22 -9.35 15.46 27.82
N GLN A 23 -10.38 15.09 28.56
CA GLN A 23 -11.50 14.27 28.10
C GLN A 23 -12.34 15.03 27.05
N LEU A 24 -12.55 16.34 27.22
CA LEU A 24 -13.24 17.16 26.22
C LEU A 24 -12.46 17.19 24.89
N LEU A 25 -11.14 17.38 24.97
CA LEU A 25 -10.26 17.35 23.80
C LEU A 25 -10.27 15.98 23.09
N GLU A 26 -10.15 14.90 23.86
CA GLU A 26 -10.24 13.53 23.33
C GLU A 26 -11.57 13.30 22.59
N MET A 27 -12.69 13.65 23.23
CA MET A 27 -14.02 13.50 22.63
C MET A 27 -14.16 14.31 21.33
N ALA A 28 -13.65 15.55 21.31
CA ALA A 28 -13.70 16.41 20.13
C ALA A 28 -12.84 15.85 18.97
N LEU A 29 -11.63 15.34 19.28
CA LEU A 29 -10.75 14.74 18.29
C LEU A 29 -11.32 13.43 17.74
N VAL A 30 -11.90 12.58 18.58
CA VAL A 30 -12.54 11.32 18.16
C VAL A 30 -13.77 11.60 17.30
N GLU A 31 -14.64 12.56 17.68
CA GLU A 31 -15.78 12.98 16.87
C GLU A 31 -15.32 13.45 15.50
N ASN A 32 -14.30 14.31 15.47
CA ASN A 32 -13.76 14.80 14.20
C ASN A 32 -13.22 13.67 13.31
N VAL A 33 -12.50 12.68 13.88
CA VAL A 33 -11.98 11.52 13.12
C VAL A 33 -13.10 10.64 12.54
N GLN A 34 -14.28 10.60 13.15
CA GLN A 34 -15.43 9.82 12.69
C GLN A 34 -16.21 10.49 11.54
N ARG A 35 -15.87 11.74 11.16
CA ARG A 35 -16.48 12.40 9.99
C ARG A 35 -16.13 11.66 8.69
N GLN A 36 -17.14 11.51 7.82
CA GLN A 36 -16.99 10.68 6.61
C GLN A 36 -16.13 11.29 5.50
N ASP A 37 -15.96 12.62 5.50
CA ASP A 37 -15.33 13.34 4.39
C ASP A 37 -13.86 13.76 4.65
N LEU A 38 -13.26 13.26 5.74
CA LEU A 38 -11.89 13.64 6.10
C LEU A 38 -10.87 13.12 5.10
N HIS A 39 -9.92 13.99 4.79
CA HIS A 39 -8.76 13.66 3.99
C HIS A 39 -7.80 12.71 4.77
N PRO A 40 -7.14 11.74 4.13
CA PRO A 40 -6.23 10.80 4.81
C PRO A 40 -5.15 11.46 5.68
N ILE A 41 -4.63 12.63 5.27
CA ILE A 41 -3.66 13.39 6.05
C ILE A 41 -4.31 14.03 7.29
N GLU A 42 -5.52 14.56 7.18
CA GLU A 42 -6.27 15.12 8.33
C GLU A 42 -6.56 14.05 9.38
N VAL A 43 -6.94 12.85 8.92
CA VAL A 43 -7.12 11.69 9.81
C VAL A 43 -5.80 11.34 10.51
N ALA A 44 -4.70 11.31 9.78
CA ALA A 44 -3.38 11.02 10.34
C ALA A 44 -2.95 12.09 11.38
N THR A 45 -3.15 13.36 11.06
CA THR A 45 -2.87 14.48 11.99
C THR A 45 -3.74 14.39 13.24
N SER A 46 -5.02 14.04 13.11
CA SER A 46 -5.90 13.85 14.27
C SER A 46 -5.44 12.69 15.16
N TYR A 47 -4.95 11.59 14.57
CA TYR A 47 -4.34 10.50 15.36
C TYR A 47 -3.05 10.93 16.05
N GLN A 48 -2.21 11.71 15.38
CA GLN A 48 -1.00 12.25 15.99
C GLN A 48 -1.35 13.13 17.21
N ARG A 49 -2.33 14.01 17.08
CA ARG A 49 -2.80 14.84 18.18
C ARG A 49 -3.35 14.02 19.35
N LEU A 50 -4.10 12.95 19.09
CA LEU A 50 -4.55 12.03 20.15
C LEU A 50 -3.39 11.39 20.91
N ILE A 51 -2.27 11.09 20.23
CA ILE A 51 -1.07 10.57 20.88
C ILE A 51 -0.36 11.63 21.67
N GLU A 52 -0.14 12.82 21.11
CA GLU A 52 0.69 13.87 21.71
C GLU A 52 -0.05 14.61 22.83
N GLU A 53 -1.32 14.98 22.62
CA GLU A 53 -2.09 15.81 23.54
C GLU A 53 -2.85 14.96 24.57
N CYS A 54 -3.42 13.81 24.14
CA CYS A 54 -4.19 12.94 25.05
C CYS A 54 -3.37 11.74 25.58
N ARG A 55 -2.10 11.58 25.13
CA ARG A 55 -1.19 10.49 25.51
C ARG A 55 -1.74 9.08 25.28
N LEU A 56 -2.57 8.94 24.26
CA LEU A 56 -3.18 7.65 23.92
C LEU A 56 -2.22 6.77 23.13
N THR A 57 -2.26 5.48 23.39
CA THR A 57 -1.54 4.48 22.60
C THR A 57 -2.30 4.15 21.31
N HIS A 58 -1.60 3.61 20.29
CA HIS A 58 -2.24 3.15 19.05
C HIS A 58 -3.37 2.14 19.30
N GLU A 59 -3.28 1.35 20.35
CA GLU A 59 -4.28 0.36 20.71
C GLU A 59 -5.54 1.01 21.28
N GLN A 60 -5.38 2.00 22.17
CA GLN A 60 -6.49 2.79 22.72
C GLN A 60 -7.22 3.56 21.62
N ILE A 61 -6.48 4.21 20.71
CA ILE A 61 -7.07 4.90 19.55
C ILE A 61 -7.84 3.90 18.67
N SER A 62 -7.28 2.71 18.44
CA SER A 62 -7.92 1.63 17.69
C SER A 62 -9.28 1.25 18.26
N LEU A 63 -9.38 1.11 19.58
CA LEU A 63 -10.62 0.83 20.27
C LEU A 63 -11.63 1.99 20.19
N LEU A 64 -11.16 3.24 20.39
CA LEU A 64 -11.99 4.43 20.36
C LEU A 64 -12.62 4.71 19.00
N VAL A 65 -11.86 4.52 17.92
CA VAL A 65 -12.33 4.81 16.56
C VAL A 65 -12.88 3.58 15.81
N GLY A 66 -12.80 2.39 16.41
CA GLY A 66 -13.30 1.15 15.82
C GLY A 66 -12.51 0.69 14.58
N LYS A 67 -11.20 1.02 14.51
CA LYS A 67 -10.32 0.63 13.39
C LYS A 67 -9.18 -0.24 13.87
N ALA A 68 -8.69 -1.14 13.02
CA ALA A 68 -7.55 -1.99 13.37
C ALA A 68 -6.30 -1.16 13.70
N ARG A 69 -5.52 -1.55 14.72
CA ARG A 69 -4.26 -0.91 15.13
C ARG A 69 -3.30 -0.68 13.94
N VAL A 70 -3.22 -1.66 13.03
CA VAL A 70 -2.39 -1.55 11.82
C VAL A 70 -2.85 -0.40 10.93
N SER A 71 -4.15 -0.11 10.85
CA SER A 71 -4.68 1.03 10.09
C SER A 71 -4.26 2.35 10.70
N ILE A 72 -4.27 2.48 12.04
CA ILE A 72 -3.80 3.67 12.74
C ILE A 72 -2.31 3.91 12.44
N THR A 73 -1.48 2.88 12.62
CA THR A 73 -0.04 2.96 12.33
C THR A 73 0.24 3.34 10.86
N ASN A 74 -0.50 2.75 9.91
CA ASN A 74 -0.35 3.10 8.50
C ASN A 74 -0.78 4.53 8.19
N SER A 75 -1.82 5.04 8.84
CA SER A 75 -2.24 6.44 8.68
C SER A 75 -1.18 7.40 9.22
N LEU A 76 -0.65 7.15 10.41
CA LEU A 76 0.41 7.97 11.00
C LEU A 76 1.65 8.04 10.11
N ARG A 77 2.05 6.92 9.51
CA ARG A 77 3.18 6.89 8.57
C ARG A 77 2.99 7.76 7.33
N LEU A 78 1.77 8.15 6.97
CA LEU A 78 1.55 9.08 5.87
C LEU A 78 2.14 10.47 6.16
N LEU A 79 2.31 10.82 7.44
CA LEU A 79 2.93 12.08 7.86
C LEU A 79 4.44 12.10 7.59
N ASP A 80 5.09 10.93 7.46
CA ASP A 80 6.52 10.80 7.16
C ASP A 80 6.83 11.06 5.67
N LEU A 81 5.80 11.19 4.82
CA LEU A 81 5.97 11.45 3.39
C LEU A 81 6.37 12.92 3.14
N PRO A 82 7.16 13.17 2.06
CA PRO A 82 7.41 14.53 1.58
C PRO A 82 6.13 15.33 1.36
N GLU A 83 6.23 16.66 1.54
CA GLU A 83 5.06 17.55 1.48
C GLU A 83 4.38 17.53 0.10
N GLU A 84 5.15 17.39 -0.98
CA GLU A 84 4.65 17.28 -2.34
C GLU A 84 3.71 16.08 -2.50
N ILE A 85 4.04 14.95 -1.88
CA ILE A 85 3.19 13.74 -1.92
C ILE A 85 1.92 13.93 -1.10
N LYS A 86 2.00 14.62 0.05
CA LYS A 86 0.85 14.95 0.89
C LYS A 86 -0.13 15.86 0.14
N ILE A 87 0.39 16.85 -0.60
CA ILE A 87 -0.41 17.75 -1.43
C ILE A 87 -1.16 16.98 -2.53
N GLU A 88 -0.47 16.08 -3.26
CA GLU A 88 -1.10 15.28 -4.30
C GLU A 88 -2.11 14.26 -3.74
N LEU A 89 -1.87 13.77 -2.53
CA LEU A 89 -2.82 12.96 -1.79
C LEU A 89 -4.06 13.79 -1.40
N ALA A 90 -3.86 15.07 -1.00
CA ALA A 90 -4.93 16.01 -0.67
C ALA A 90 -5.81 16.32 -1.88
N LYS A 91 -5.23 16.50 -3.05
CA LYS A 91 -5.93 16.70 -4.32
C LYS A 91 -6.65 15.45 -4.84
N ARG A 92 -6.51 14.31 -4.17
CA ARG A 92 -7.04 13.00 -4.60
C ARG A 92 -6.49 12.51 -5.96
N THR A 93 -5.39 13.09 -6.45
CA THR A 93 -4.66 12.62 -7.62
C THR A 93 -3.95 11.29 -7.34
N LEU A 94 -3.58 11.09 -6.07
CA LEU A 94 -3.07 9.85 -5.53
C LEU A 94 -4.06 9.23 -4.55
N THR A 95 -4.09 7.90 -4.51
CA THR A 95 -4.84 7.17 -3.48
C THR A 95 -3.94 6.83 -2.30
N GLN A 96 -4.55 6.52 -1.15
CA GLN A 96 -3.83 6.06 0.03
C GLN A 96 -2.98 4.79 -0.25
N GLY A 97 -3.40 3.96 -1.21
CA GLY A 97 -2.62 2.80 -1.67
C GLY A 97 -1.29 3.19 -2.31
N HIS A 98 -1.28 4.21 -3.17
CA HIS A 98 -0.06 4.75 -3.77
C HIS A 98 0.87 5.34 -2.71
N ALA A 99 0.33 6.13 -1.77
CA ALA A 99 1.10 6.69 -0.67
C ALA A 99 1.76 5.60 0.20
N LYS A 100 1.02 4.51 0.50
CA LYS A 100 1.55 3.34 1.21
C LYS A 100 2.67 2.64 0.44
N ALA A 101 2.56 2.55 -0.90
CA ALA A 101 3.63 2.00 -1.73
C ALA A 101 4.90 2.87 -1.66
N LEU A 102 4.75 4.19 -1.74
CA LEU A 102 5.87 5.14 -1.64
C LEU A 102 6.56 5.10 -0.27
N LEU A 103 5.85 4.85 0.82
CA LEU A 103 6.42 4.65 2.16
C LEU A 103 7.36 3.43 2.26
N SER A 104 7.33 2.52 1.30
CA SER A 104 8.30 1.40 1.26
C SER A 104 9.71 1.84 0.85
N ILE A 105 9.84 3.02 0.26
CA ILE A 105 11.12 3.65 -0.04
C ILE A 105 11.55 4.42 1.21
N THR A 106 12.54 3.89 1.90
CA THR A 106 13.11 4.53 3.09
C THR A 106 14.31 5.39 2.70
N ASN A 107 14.45 6.55 3.33
CA ASN A 107 15.63 7.44 3.24
C ASN A 107 15.94 8.02 1.85
N ASP A 108 14.97 8.06 0.94
CA ASP A 108 15.15 8.66 -0.38
C ASP A 108 13.90 9.45 -0.81
N PRO A 109 13.72 10.68 -0.29
CA PRO A 109 12.58 11.53 -0.62
C PRO A 109 12.51 11.91 -2.10
N GLU A 110 13.65 12.17 -2.74
CA GLU A 110 13.73 12.55 -4.15
C GLU A 110 13.17 11.46 -5.04
N ARG A 111 13.49 10.23 -4.71
CA ARG A 111 13.00 9.06 -5.41
C ARG A 111 11.52 8.81 -5.17
N GLN A 112 11.01 9.04 -3.96
CA GLN A 112 9.57 8.99 -3.69
C GLN A 112 8.82 9.97 -4.58
N ILE A 113 9.32 11.21 -4.72
CA ILE A 113 8.74 12.26 -5.57
C ILE A 113 8.81 11.86 -7.06
N LEU A 114 9.94 11.31 -7.50
CA LEU A 114 10.10 10.85 -8.89
C LEU A 114 9.09 9.77 -9.25
N ILE A 115 8.94 8.74 -8.40
CA ILE A 115 7.96 7.66 -8.63
C ILE A 115 6.53 8.19 -8.54
N MET A 116 6.24 9.12 -7.62
CA MET A 116 4.96 9.82 -7.56
C MET A 116 4.63 10.50 -8.90
N ASN A 117 5.54 11.29 -9.44
CA ASN A 117 5.34 12.00 -10.72
C ASN A 117 5.11 11.02 -11.87
N LEU A 118 5.84 9.92 -11.93
CA LEU A 118 5.62 8.86 -12.91
C LEU A 118 4.24 8.21 -12.75
N ALA A 119 3.82 7.92 -11.51
CA ALA A 119 2.53 7.32 -11.23
C ALA A 119 1.36 8.21 -11.65
N ILE A 120 1.48 9.53 -11.43
CA ILE A 120 0.47 10.52 -11.85
C ILE A 120 0.44 10.65 -13.38
N THR A 121 1.60 10.87 -14.02
CA THR A 121 1.71 11.11 -15.47
C THR A 121 1.25 9.91 -16.29
N GLN A 122 1.61 8.70 -15.88
CA GLN A 122 1.30 7.47 -16.59
C GLN A 122 0.03 6.76 -16.04
N LYS A 123 -0.64 7.36 -15.07
CA LYS A 123 -1.85 6.80 -14.42
C LYS A 123 -1.64 5.37 -13.93
N PHE A 124 -0.52 5.11 -13.26
CA PHE A 124 -0.22 3.78 -12.75
C PHE A 124 -1.24 3.33 -11.70
N SER A 125 -1.51 2.04 -11.70
CA SER A 125 -2.24 1.39 -10.61
C SER A 125 -1.33 1.26 -9.37
N VAL A 126 -1.94 1.06 -8.20
CA VAL A 126 -1.22 0.82 -6.93
C VAL A 126 -0.19 -0.31 -7.08
N ARG A 127 -0.57 -1.42 -7.75
CA ARG A 127 0.33 -2.57 -7.97
C ARG A 127 1.54 -2.24 -8.85
N GLN A 128 1.36 -1.40 -9.87
CA GLN A 128 2.46 -0.94 -10.71
C GLN A 128 3.42 -0.05 -9.93
N THR A 129 2.87 0.85 -9.10
CA THR A 129 3.66 1.70 -8.21
C THR A 129 4.43 0.87 -7.17
N GLU A 130 3.79 -0.13 -6.53
CA GLU A 130 4.47 -1.06 -5.62
C GLU A 130 5.64 -1.80 -6.30
N ASN A 131 5.44 -2.24 -7.55
CA ASN A 131 6.49 -2.92 -8.30
C ASN A 131 7.68 -2.01 -8.61
N LEU A 132 7.42 -0.73 -8.92
CA LEU A 132 8.48 0.26 -9.12
C LEU A 132 9.25 0.54 -7.81
N CYS A 133 8.53 0.71 -6.70
CA CYS A 133 9.15 0.90 -5.40
C CYS A 133 10.05 -0.28 -5.01
N LYS A 134 9.64 -1.52 -5.33
CA LYS A 134 10.40 -2.74 -5.02
C LYS A 134 11.61 -2.96 -5.93
N LYS A 135 11.51 -2.64 -7.21
CA LYS A 135 12.57 -2.90 -8.22
C LYS A 135 13.87 -2.20 -7.88
N ASP A 136 13.80 -1.10 -7.19
CA ASP A 136 14.93 -0.26 -6.88
C ASP A 136 15.32 -0.25 -5.37
N GLY A 137 14.53 -0.84 -4.48
CA GLY A 137 14.84 -0.99 -3.05
C GLY A 137 15.89 -2.07 -2.82
N GLY A 138 17.14 -1.66 -2.91
CA GLY A 138 18.35 -2.31 -2.43
C GLY A 138 18.34 -3.80 -2.15
N SER A 139 18.30 -4.61 -3.18
CA SER A 139 19.11 -5.80 -3.26
C SER A 139 19.84 -5.65 -4.58
N LYS A 140 21.18 -5.64 -4.55
CA LYS A 140 22.03 -5.95 -5.70
C LYS A 140 21.74 -7.38 -6.18
N LYS A 141 20.50 -7.66 -6.57
CA LYS A 141 20.24 -8.63 -7.62
C LYS A 141 20.60 -7.87 -8.89
N GLN A 142 21.81 -8.11 -9.34
CA GLN A 142 22.31 -7.78 -10.66
C GLN A 142 21.15 -7.65 -11.63
N MET A 143 21.01 -6.48 -12.26
CA MET A 143 20.28 -6.36 -13.50
C MET A 143 20.78 -7.53 -14.37
N LYS A 144 19.99 -8.57 -14.47
CA LYS A 144 20.14 -9.51 -15.55
C LYS A 144 19.84 -8.69 -16.79
N SER A 145 20.92 -8.31 -17.47
CA SER A 145 20.87 -7.74 -18.79
C SER A 145 19.91 -8.58 -19.65
N PRO A 146 19.18 -7.97 -20.60
CA PRO A 146 18.37 -8.73 -21.58
C PRO A 146 19.19 -9.73 -22.41
N ALA A 147 20.50 -9.77 -22.22
CA ALA A 147 21.45 -10.65 -22.90
C ALA A 147 21.67 -12.00 -22.23
N ASP A 148 21.12 -12.25 -21.04
CA ASP A 148 21.11 -13.60 -20.49
C ASP A 148 19.87 -14.40 -20.96
N LYS A 149 19.62 -14.39 -22.26
CA LYS A 149 19.07 -15.55 -22.95
C LYS A 149 20.05 -16.67 -22.65
N ARG A 150 19.72 -17.47 -21.61
CA ARG A 150 20.42 -18.70 -21.31
C ARG A 150 20.64 -19.41 -22.67
N ARG A 151 21.88 -19.47 -23.12
CA ARG A 151 22.24 -20.36 -24.20
C ARG A 151 21.91 -21.75 -23.64
N HIS A 152 20.80 -22.32 -24.09
CA HIS A 152 20.55 -23.74 -23.88
C HIS A 152 21.79 -24.46 -24.35
N SER A 153 22.28 -25.36 -23.55
CA SER A 153 23.38 -26.25 -24.05
C SER A 153 22.84 -26.99 -25.29
N PRO A 154 23.68 -27.29 -26.26
CA PRO A 154 23.25 -28.07 -27.44
C PRO A 154 22.47 -29.34 -27.06
N ASP A 155 22.84 -29.96 -25.95
CA ASP A 155 22.19 -31.15 -25.39
C ASP A 155 20.76 -30.86 -24.87
N GLU A 156 20.53 -29.68 -24.29
CA GLU A 156 19.19 -29.25 -23.82
C GLU A 156 18.25 -28.99 -25.01
N GLU A 157 18.75 -28.42 -26.11
CA GLU A 157 17.95 -28.18 -27.33
C GLU A 157 17.59 -29.50 -28.01
N GLN A 158 18.51 -30.46 -28.05
CA GLN A 158 18.23 -31.80 -28.57
C GLN A 158 17.21 -32.54 -27.71
N ALA A 159 17.38 -32.54 -26.40
CA ALA A 159 16.44 -33.12 -25.44
C ALA A 159 15.06 -32.52 -25.55
N GLN A 160 14.97 -31.19 -25.68
CA GLN A 160 13.71 -30.48 -25.84
C GLN A 160 13.02 -30.80 -27.16
N SER A 161 13.78 -30.98 -28.23
CA SER A 161 13.28 -31.38 -29.57
C SER A 161 12.70 -32.78 -29.54
N ILE A 162 13.37 -33.72 -28.92
CA ILE A 162 12.92 -35.11 -28.77
C ILE A 162 11.63 -35.19 -27.94
N LEU A 163 11.56 -34.43 -26.85
CA LEU A 163 10.38 -34.38 -25.99
C LEU A 163 9.18 -33.73 -26.69
N LYS A 164 9.40 -32.69 -27.49
CA LYS A 164 8.34 -32.07 -28.30
C LYS A 164 7.78 -33.03 -29.37
N LEU A 165 8.64 -33.83 -29.96
CA LEU A 165 8.22 -34.84 -30.95
C LEU A 165 7.39 -35.98 -30.33
N LYS A 166 7.72 -36.38 -29.08
CA LYS A 166 6.99 -37.45 -28.36
C LYS A 166 5.74 -36.99 -27.63
N PHE A 167 5.74 -35.79 -27.06
CA PHE A 167 4.69 -35.30 -26.13
C PHE A 167 4.04 -33.99 -26.56
N GLY A 168 4.30 -33.53 -27.80
CA GLY A 168 3.69 -32.32 -28.32
C GLY A 168 4.35 -31.00 -27.85
N ASN A 169 3.81 -29.87 -28.35
CA ASN A 169 4.39 -28.53 -28.15
C ASN A 169 4.24 -27.99 -26.73
N GLY A 170 3.54 -28.70 -25.82
CA GLY A 170 3.34 -28.32 -24.44
C GLY A 170 4.51 -28.64 -23.49
N THR A 171 5.61 -29.19 -23.98
CA THR A 171 6.73 -29.65 -23.17
C THR A 171 7.77 -28.56 -22.96
N LYS A 172 8.16 -28.31 -21.70
CA LYS A 172 9.23 -27.35 -21.32
C LYS A 172 10.22 -27.99 -20.37
N ILE A 173 11.52 -27.85 -20.69
CA ILE A 173 12.63 -28.22 -19.79
C ILE A 173 13.07 -26.98 -19.05
N LYS A 174 13.16 -27.06 -17.73
CA LYS A 174 13.75 -26.03 -16.84
C LYS A 174 14.92 -26.66 -16.12
N THR A 175 16.12 -26.28 -16.51
CA THR A 175 17.37 -26.67 -15.82
C THR A 175 17.71 -25.65 -14.72
N THR A 176 18.17 -26.14 -13.57
CA THR A 176 18.71 -25.34 -12.48
C THR A 176 20.24 -25.43 -12.51
N LEU A 177 20.96 -24.38 -12.11
CA LEU A 177 22.40 -24.38 -12.00
C LEU A 177 22.87 -25.57 -11.11
N GLY A 178 23.49 -26.59 -11.74
CA GLY A 178 23.95 -27.82 -11.08
C GLY A 178 23.05 -29.01 -11.40
N ALA A 179 23.36 -29.79 -12.37
CA ALA A 179 22.87 -31.15 -12.75
C ALA A 179 21.41 -31.58 -12.38
N SER A 180 20.58 -30.70 -11.86
CA SER A 180 19.17 -30.96 -11.55
C SER A 180 18.24 -30.10 -12.42
N GLY A 181 17.17 -30.70 -12.92
CA GLY A 181 16.18 -30.00 -13.75
C GLY A 181 14.77 -30.52 -13.51
N ARG A 182 13.78 -29.80 -14.05
CA ARG A 182 12.37 -30.19 -14.05
C ARG A 182 11.85 -30.21 -15.46
N ILE A 183 11.12 -31.27 -15.81
CA ILE A 183 10.38 -31.39 -17.06
C ILE A 183 8.91 -31.07 -16.74
N GLU A 184 8.33 -30.11 -17.44
CA GLU A 184 6.91 -29.75 -17.33
C GLU A 184 6.21 -30.17 -18.63
N LEU A 185 5.22 -31.05 -18.51
CA LEU A 185 4.35 -31.50 -19.58
C LEU A 185 2.97 -30.88 -19.39
N HIS A 186 2.51 -30.11 -20.36
CA HIS A 186 1.16 -29.56 -20.37
C HIS A 186 0.29 -30.44 -21.29
N TYR A 187 -0.72 -31.08 -20.73
CA TYR A 187 -1.70 -31.86 -21.48
C TYR A 187 -3.08 -31.19 -21.42
N LYS A 188 -3.88 -31.41 -22.48
CA LYS A 188 -5.24 -30.83 -22.55
C LYS A 188 -6.30 -31.80 -22.05
N ASP A 189 -6.05 -33.07 -22.10
CA ASP A 189 -6.99 -34.11 -21.66
C ASP A 189 -6.23 -35.30 -21.05
N MET A 190 -6.85 -36.01 -20.07
CA MET A 190 -6.21 -37.17 -19.43
C MET A 190 -6.14 -38.44 -20.32
N ASN A 191 -6.72 -38.40 -21.51
CA ASN A 191 -6.76 -39.52 -22.43
C ASN A 191 -5.82 -39.36 -23.64
N GLU A 192 -4.90 -38.38 -23.63
CA GLU A 192 -3.78 -38.25 -24.58
C GLU A 192 -2.49 -38.94 -24.00
#